data_fa072f2bb8251ceb3fe1a3a562574edf
#
_entry.id   fa072f2bb8251ceb3fe1a3a562574edf
#
_cell.length_a   1.000
_cell.length_b   1.000
_cell.length_c   1.000
_cell.angle_alpha   90.00
_cell.angle_beta   90.00
_cell.angle_gamma   90.00
#
_symmetry.space_group_name_H-M   'P 1'
#
loop_
_entity.id
_entity.type
_entity.pdbx_description
1 polymer ?
#
loop_
_entity_poly.entity_id
_entity_poly.type
_entity_poly.pdbx_seq_one_letter_code
_entity_poly.pdbx_strand_id
1 'polypeptide(L)'
;MLELITRLVRDFGSRDAEARADLRLVSQIPGVIPVEALEARKTARIAGVVSALTQSCSADSPRLDITVSDGTGQARAQFLGRREISGIRPGALIVLEGRFCGSDGELVAHNPVYELVQTREDTED
;
A
#
# COMPACT_ATOMS: atom_id res chain seq x y z
N MET A 1 -8.13 5.39 7.15
CA MET A 1 -8.63 4.74 7.25
C MET A 1 -9.30 4.35 7.24
N LEU A 2 -8.59 4.63 6.78
CA LEU A 2 -9.11 3.85 6.87
C LEU A 2 -9.89 3.64 6.72
N GLU A 3 -9.50 4.09 6.60
CA GLU A 3 -10.07 3.51 6.66
C GLU A 3 -10.63 3.03 6.43
N LEU A 4 -10.27 3.36 5.92
CA LEU A 4 -10.63 2.60 5.80
C LEU A 4 -11.27 2.45 5.71
N ILE A 5 -10.83 2.67 5.59
CA ILE A 5 -11.20 2.12 5.67
C ILE A 5 -12.10 2.13 5.68
N THR A 6 -11.90 2.46 5.54
CA THR A 6 -12.50 1.99 5.80
C THR A 6 -13.48 1.99 5.55
N ARG A 7 -13.80 1.97 5.46
CA ARG A 7 -14.50 1.61 5.40
C ARG A 7 -15.38 1.30 5.46
N LEU A 8 -15.83 1.00 5.39
CA LEU A 8 -16.49 0.56 5.49
C LEU A 8 -17.42 0.27 5.93
N VAL A 9 -17.87 -0.01 6.31
CA VAL A 9 -18.57 0.02 6.82
C VAL A 9 -19.04 -0.41 7.65
N ARG A 10 -20.24 -0.82 8.16
CA ARG A 10 -20.83 -1.25 8.93
C ARG A 10 -20.40 -2.30 9.72
N ASP A 11 -20.22 -3.22 9.33
CA ASP A 11 -19.46 -4.18 9.92
C ASP A 11 -18.09 -3.73 9.96
N PHE A 12 -17.92 -2.53 9.94
CA PHE A 12 -16.70 -1.90 10.03
C PHE A 12 -16.06 -2.07 11.36
N GLY A 13 -16.79 -2.24 12.43
CA GLY A 13 -16.20 -2.27 13.73
C GLY A 13 -15.08 -3.26 13.88
N SER A 14 -15.34 -4.53 13.57
CA SER A 14 -14.31 -5.53 13.73
C SER A 14 -13.28 -5.45 12.63
N ARG A 15 -13.67 -5.12 11.40
CA ARG A 15 -12.71 -4.98 10.34
C ARG A 15 -11.76 -3.83 10.58
N ASP A 16 -12.28 -2.71 11.10
CA ASP A 16 -11.44 -1.58 11.42
C ASP A 16 -10.44 -1.93 12.50
N ALA A 17 -10.89 -2.68 13.50
CA ALA A 17 -9.98 -3.07 14.57
C ALA A 17 -8.89 -3.98 14.06
N GLU A 18 -9.22 -4.92 13.19
CA GLU A 18 -8.21 -5.80 12.60
C GLU A 18 -7.25 -5.03 11.74
N ALA A 19 -7.76 -4.09 10.94
CA ALA A 19 -6.90 -3.29 10.08
C ALA A 19 -5.96 -2.44 10.89
N ARG A 20 -6.43 -1.87 12.00
CA ARG A 20 -5.56 -1.07 12.85
C ARG A 20 -4.50 -1.91 13.52
N ALA A 21 -4.86 -3.12 13.92
CA ALA A 21 -3.88 -4.02 14.53
C ALA A 21 -2.82 -4.41 13.52
N ASP A 22 -3.24 -4.70 12.28
CA ASP A 22 -2.31 -5.04 11.21
C ASP A 22 -1.40 -3.88 10.89
N LEU A 23 -1.93 -2.66 10.85
CA LEU A 23 -1.11 -1.49 10.58
C LEU A 23 -0.11 -1.24 11.68
N ARG A 24 -0.46 -1.53 12.92
CA ARG A 24 0.50 -1.42 14.01
C ARG A 24 1.64 -2.41 13.85
N LEU A 25 1.32 -3.63 13.40
CA LEU A 25 2.34 -4.62 13.16
C LEU A 25 3.30 -4.19 12.06
N VAL A 26 2.76 -3.71 10.94
CA VAL A 26 3.64 -3.31 9.84
C VAL A 26 4.47 -2.10 10.20
N SER A 27 3.98 -1.22 11.07
CA SER A 27 4.75 -0.05 11.47
C SER A 27 5.96 -0.43 12.30
N GLN A 28 6.04 -1.67 12.79
CA GLN A 28 7.18 -2.15 13.55
C GLN A 28 8.23 -2.80 12.67
N ILE A 29 7.99 -2.90 11.38
CA ILE A 29 8.98 -3.47 10.46
C ILE A 29 10.17 -2.54 10.40
N PRO A 30 11.40 -3.06 10.54
CA PRO A 30 12.57 -2.19 10.57
C PRO A 30 12.71 -1.34 9.32
N GLY A 31 13.05 -0.08 9.51
CA GLY A 31 13.29 0.84 8.42
C GLY A 31 12.06 1.50 7.84
N VAL A 32 10.88 1.11 8.28
CA VAL A 32 9.63 1.68 7.79
C VAL A 32 9.38 3.01 8.47
N ILE A 33 8.99 4.02 7.67
CA ILE A 33 8.59 5.31 8.21
C ILE A 33 7.13 5.55 7.90
N PRO A 34 6.47 6.43 8.65
CA PRO A 34 5.07 6.76 8.34
C PRO A 34 4.97 7.44 6.97
N VAL A 35 3.87 7.16 6.25
CA VAL A 35 3.68 7.79 4.95
C VAL A 35 3.71 9.31 5.05
N GLU A 36 3.15 9.86 6.13
CA GLU A 36 3.16 11.33 6.30
C GLU A 36 4.57 11.89 6.40
N ALA A 37 5.57 11.05 6.69
CA ALA A 37 6.95 11.51 6.80
C ALA A 37 7.72 11.39 5.49
N LEU A 38 7.09 10.92 4.43
CA LEU A 38 7.76 10.81 3.13
C LEU A 38 8.19 12.17 2.62
N GLU A 39 9.38 12.20 2.02
CA GLU A 39 9.90 13.40 1.39
C GLU A 39 10.12 13.13 -0.07
N ALA A 40 9.77 14.13 -0.90
CA ALA A 40 9.88 13.98 -2.34
C ALA A 40 11.33 13.76 -2.76
N ARG A 41 11.52 12.82 -3.67
CA ARG A 41 12.81 12.51 -4.28
C ARG A 41 13.80 11.87 -3.33
N LYS A 42 13.31 11.28 -2.26
CA LYS A 42 14.16 10.53 -1.33
C LYS A 42 13.70 9.09 -1.29
N THR A 43 14.66 8.20 -1.12
CA THR A 43 14.37 6.79 -0.96
C THR A 43 13.83 6.54 0.44
N ALA A 44 12.78 5.75 0.52
CA ALA A 44 12.15 5.45 1.80
C ALA A 44 11.49 4.10 1.74
N ARG A 45 11.18 3.58 2.91
CA ARG A 45 10.49 2.31 3.07
C ARG A 45 9.21 2.58 3.86
N ILE A 46 8.08 2.21 3.27
CA ILE A 46 6.78 2.38 3.92
C ILE A 46 6.06 1.05 3.91
N ALA A 47 5.04 0.95 4.73
CA ALA A 47 4.19 -0.23 4.76
C ALA A 47 2.77 0.21 5.04
N GLY A 48 1.82 -0.55 4.51
CA GLY A 48 0.42 -0.23 4.73
C GLY A 48 -0.49 -1.16 3.99
N VAL A 49 -1.72 -0.75 3.84
CA VAL A 49 -2.77 -1.51 3.20
C VAL A 49 -3.01 -0.97 1.81
N VAL A 50 -3.13 -1.86 0.83
CA VAL A 50 -3.54 -1.47 -0.51
C VAL A 50 -5.00 -1.05 -0.44
N SER A 51 -5.25 0.24 -0.65
CA SER A 51 -6.60 0.78 -0.54
C SER A 51 -7.27 0.90 -1.90
N ALA A 52 -6.49 0.94 -2.98
CA ALA A 52 -7.04 1.05 -4.32
C ALA A 52 -6.07 0.43 -5.30
N LEU A 53 -6.60 -0.05 -6.40
CA LEU A 53 -5.81 -0.70 -7.43
C LEU A 53 -6.42 -0.38 -8.79
N THR A 54 -5.59 0.02 -9.74
CA THR A 54 -6.02 0.32 -11.08
C THR A 54 -5.10 -0.37 -12.07
N GLN A 55 -5.68 -1.05 -13.03
CA GLN A 55 -4.93 -1.72 -14.08
C GLN A 55 -5.04 -0.92 -15.36
N SER A 56 -3.94 -0.87 -16.10
CA SER A 56 -3.94 -0.20 -17.40
C SER A 56 -4.81 -0.98 -18.39
N CYS A 57 -5.54 -0.25 -19.24
CA CYS A 57 -6.34 -0.87 -20.27
C CYS A 57 -5.55 -1.13 -21.54
N SER A 58 -4.34 -0.61 -21.66
CA SER A 58 -3.55 -0.72 -22.86
C SER A 58 -2.71 -1.99 -22.83
N ALA A 59 -2.83 -2.80 -23.89
CA ALA A 59 -2.00 -4.00 -24.00
C ALA A 59 -0.55 -3.65 -24.30
N ASP A 60 -0.32 -2.47 -24.91
CA ASP A 60 1.02 -2.06 -25.28
C ASP A 60 1.82 -1.51 -24.11
N SER A 61 1.14 -1.06 -23.09
CA SER A 61 1.81 -0.47 -21.92
C SER A 61 1.15 -0.97 -20.66
N PRO A 62 1.36 -2.24 -20.33
CA PRO A 62 0.75 -2.77 -19.11
C PRO A 62 1.28 -2.03 -17.88
N ARG A 63 0.39 -1.74 -16.96
CA ARG A 63 0.76 -0.99 -15.76
C ARG A 63 -0.21 -1.34 -14.64
N LEU A 64 0.32 -1.44 -13.46
CA LEU A 64 -0.47 -1.64 -12.25
C LEU A 64 -0.20 -0.47 -11.33
N ASP A 65 -1.24 0.26 -10.97
CA ASP A 65 -1.16 1.37 -10.03
C ASP A 65 -1.84 0.96 -8.74
N ILE A 66 -1.17 1.19 -7.62
CA ILE A 66 -1.78 0.94 -6.32
C ILE A 66 -1.65 2.17 -5.44
N THR A 67 -2.60 2.29 -4.52
CA THR A 67 -2.55 3.28 -3.46
C THR A 67 -2.39 2.54 -2.16
N VAL A 68 -1.43 2.98 -1.34
CA VAL A 68 -1.14 2.34 -0.06
C VAL A 68 -1.37 3.37 1.03
N SER A 69 -2.06 2.94 2.07
CA SER A 69 -2.40 3.80 3.20
C SER A 69 -1.94 3.13 4.49
N ASP A 70 -1.33 3.92 5.37
CA ASP A 70 -0.93 3.41 6.68
C ASP A 70 -1.64 4.13 7.81
N GLY A 71 -2.69 4.87 7.49
CA GLY A 71 -3.42 5.63 8.49
C GLY A 71 -2.89 7.04 8.72
N THR A 72 -1.63 7.30 8.33
CA THR A 72 -1.07 8.65 8.46
C THR A 72 -1.16 9.40 7.14
N GLY A 73 -1.23 8.68 6.03
CA GLY A 73 -1.31 9.28 4.71
C GLY A 73 -1.38 8.21 3.65
N GLN A 74 -1.33 8.64 2.41
CA GLN A 74 -1.40 7.74 1.26
C GLN A 74 -0.25 8.00 0.33
N ALA A 75 0.25 6.94 -0.28
CA ALA A 75 1.27 7.02 -1.32
C ALA A 75 0.90 6.06 -2.42
N ARG A 76 1.45 6.28 -3.60
CA ARG A 76 1.13 5.45 -4.75
C ARG A 76 2.37 4.73 -5.24
N ALA A 77 2.13 3.60 -5.89
CA ALA A 77 3.19 2.86 -6.55
C ALA A 77 2.70 2.47 -7.93
N GLN A 78 3.60 2.54 -8.90
CA GLN A 78 3.29 2.13 -10.28
C GLN A 78 4.26 1.03 -10.66
N PHE A 79 3.71 -0.10 -11.08
CA PHE A 79 4.50 -1.21 -11.57
C PHE A 79 4.35 -1.23 -13.08
N LEU A 80 5.42 -0.93 -13.78
CA LEU A 80 5.41 -0.84 -15.24
C LEU A 80 5.74 -2.20 -15.83
N GLY A 81 5.04 -2.54 -16.90
CA GLY A 81 5.25 -3.82 -17.56
C GLY A 81 4.38 -4.96 -17.03
N ARG A 82 3.54 -4.68 -16.07
CA ARG A 82 2.65 -5.68 -15.49
C ARG A 82 1.30 -5.08 -15.23
N ARG A 83 0.24 -5.83 -15.46
CA ARG A 83 -1.10 -5.41 -15.12
C ARG A 83 -1.60 -6.02 -13.84
N GLU A 84 -0.95 -7.10 -13.40
CA GLU A 84 -1.31 -7.66 -12.12
C GLU A 84 -0.10 -8.35 -11.51
N ILE A 85 -0.07 -8.37 -10.21
CA ILE A 85 0.98 -9.01 -9.43
C ILE A 85 0.27 -9.85 -8.40
N SER A 86 0.64 -11.14 -8.37
CA SER A 86 0.00 -12.08 -7.46
C SER A 86 0.11 -11.59 -6.02
N GLY A 87 -1.02 -11.55 -5.33
CA GLY A 87 -1.06 -11.12 -3.93
C GLY A 87 -1.28 -9.64 -3.73
N ILE A 88 -1.10 -8.82 -4.75
CA ILE A 88 -1.38 -7.39 -4.63
C ILE A 88 -2.83 -7.16 -5.01
N ARG A 89 -3.64 -6.85 -4.01
CA ARG A 89 -5.06 -6.62 -4.20
C ARG A 89 -5.53 -5.73 -3.06
N PRO A 90 -6.70 -5.09 -3.21
CA PRO A 90 -7.20 -4.24 -2.12
C PRO A 90 -7.31 -5.05 -0.84
N GLY A 91 -6.85 -4.46 0.25
CA GLY A 91 -6.83 -5.11 1.54
C GLY A 91 -5.53 -5.81 1.88
N ALA A 92 -4.64 -5.99 0.92
CA ALA A 92 -3.36 -6.64 1.19
C ALA A 92 -2.42 -5.71 1.94
N LEU A 93 -1.62 -6.28 2.81
CA LEU A 93 -0.57 -5.55 3.51
C LEU A 93 0.71 -5.66 2.71
N ILE A 94 1.36 -4.52 2.48
CA ILE A 94 2.51 -4.49 1.61
C ILE A 94 3.56 -3.55 2.16
N VAL A 95 4.82 -3.91 1.96
CA VAL A 95 5.96 -3.05 2.22
C VAL A 95 6.48 -2.57 0.88
N LEU A 96 6.74 -1.28 0.76
CA LEU A 96 7.28 -0.70 -0.46
C LEU A 96 8.56 0.03 -0.12
N GLU A 97 9.57 -0.18 -0.95
CA GLU A 97 10.81 0.54 -0.79
C GLU A 97 11.22 1.10 -2.13
N GLY A 98 11.45 2.41 -2.18
CA GLY A 98 11.83 3.06 -3.40
C GLY A 98 11.93 4.54 -3.24
N ARG A 99 12.13 5.21 -4.36
CA ARG A 99 12.23 6.65 -4.37
C ARG A 99 10.86 7.22 -4.71
N PHE A 100 10.31 7.97 -3.77
CA PHE A 100 8.98 8.54 -3.94
C PHE A 100 9.10 9.96 -4.49
N CYS A 101 8.47 10.19 -5.62
CA CYS A 101 8.51 11.47 -6.32
C CYS A 101 7.10 11.90 -6.61
N GLY A 102 6.90 13.18 -6.81
CA GLY A 102 5.58 13.63 -7.19
C GLY A 102 5.41 15.10 -7.01
N SER A 103 4.25 15.55 -7.43
CA SER A 103 3.83 16.92 -7.32
C SER A 103 2.41 16.91 -6.82
N ASP A 104 1.93 18.08 -6.43
CA ASP A 104 0.54 18.24 -5.99
C ASP A 104 0.22 17.43 -4.76
N GLY A 105 1.23 17.23 -3.91
CA GLY A 105 0.99 16.56 -2.63
C GLY A 105 0.84 15.05 -2.72
N GLU A 106 1.03 14.46 -3.89
CA GLU A 106 0.91 13.04 -4.07
C GLU A 106 2.25 12.46 -4.47
N LEU A 107 2.71 11.47 -3.72
CA LEU A 107 4.01 10.85 -3.97
C LEU A 107 3.82 9.48 -4.59
N VAL A 108 4.62 9.19 -5.61
CA VAL A 108 4.53 7.97 -6.39
C VAL A 108 5.92 7.36 -6.52
N ALA A 109 6.03 6.05 -6.28
CA ALA A 109 7.24 5.31 -6.56
C ALA A 109 7.01 4.46 -7.82
N HIS A 110 7.98 4.49 -8.73
CA HIS A 110 7.90 3.70 -9.96
C HIS A 110 8.73 2.45 -9.79
N ASN A 111 8.09 1.29 -9.98
CA ASN A 111 8.72 -0.02 -9.85
C ASN A 111 9.47 -0.16 -8.52
N PRO A 112 8.81 0.14 -7.40
CA PRO A 112 9.48 -0.02 -6.11
C PRO A 112 9.71 -1.49 -5.81
N VAL A 113 10.66 -1.76 -4.92
CA VAL A 113 10.79 -3.08 -4.35
C VAL A 113 9.60 -3.27 -3.41
N TYR A 114 8.99 -4.43 -3.45
CA TYR A 114 7.82 -4.69 -2.61
C TYR A 114 7.94 -6.02 -1.93
N GLU A 115 7.24 -6.14 -0.83
CA GLU A 115 7.17 -7.37 -0.08
C GLU A 115 5.76 -7.47 0.51
N LEU A 116 5.10 -8.59 0.27
CA LEU A 116 3.77 -8.79 0.82
C LEU A 116 3.91 -9.31 2.25
N VAL A 117 3.12 -8.72 3.14
CA VAL A 117 3.12 -9.12 4.54
C VAL A 117 2.03 -10.16 4.72
N GLN A 118 2.41 -11.33 5.20
CA GLN A 118 1.44 -12.38 5.45
C GLN A 118 0.88 -12.21 6.85
N THR A 119 -0.43 -12.23 6.92
CA THR A 119 -1.11 -12.17 8.20
C THR A 119 -1.42 -13.59 8.65
N ARG A 120 -1.92 -13.70 9.87
CA ARG A 120 -2.30 -14.99 10.38
C ARG A 120 -3.35 -15.65 9.49
N GLU A 121 -4.26 -14.87 8.95
CA GLU A 121 -5.29 -15.41 8.08
C GLU A 121 -4.71 -15.99 6.81
N ASP A 122 -3.70 -15.32 6.26
CA ASP A 122 -3.06 -15.81 5.05
C ASP A 122 -2.37 -17.14 5.29
N THR A 123 -1.79 -17.31 6.46
CA THR A 123 -1.05 -18.54 6.74
C THR A 123 -1.95 -19.73 7.02
N GLU A 124 -3.21 -19.49 7.33
CA GLU A 124 -4.15 -20.59 7.56
C GLU A 124 -4.67 -21.19 6.28
N ASP A 125 -4.50 -20.52 5.20
CA ASP A 125 -4.89 -21.03 3.91
C ASP A 125 -3.80 -21.93 3.34
#